data_21912554352c110f2a5fab7a0e28263b
#
_entry.id   21912554352c110f2a5fab7a0e28263b
#
_cell.length_a   1.000
_cell.length_b   1.000
_cell.length_c   1.000
_cell.angle_alpha   90.00
_cell.angle_beta   90.00
_cell.angle_gamma   90.00
#
_symmetry.space_group_name_H-M   'P 1'
#
loop_
_entity.id
_entity.type
_entity.pdbx_description
1 polymer ?
#
loop_
_entity_poly.entity_id
_entity_poly.type
_entity_poly.pdbx_seq_one_letter_code
_entity_poly.pdbx_strand_id
1 'polypeptide(L)'
;MRKRIISIVSVLMVLMLIITGCATGSADNIGSNTSEVTESTTENDGTVIDEDGTYDSKDDVALYIETYGHLPSNYITKKEAQALGWEGGSLEPYAPGKCIGGTHFGNYEGLLPEADGREYTECDINTLGKDS
;
A
#
# COMPACT_ATOMS: atom_id res chain seq x y z
N MET A 1 0.49 15.34 -24.20
CA MET A 1 0.01 15.98 -22.97
C MET A 1 0.85 15.54 -21.76
N ARG A 2 2.12 15.84 -21.73
CA ARG A 2 3.05 15.42 -20.65
C ARG A 2 3.80 16.60 -19.99
N LYS A 3 3.22 17.79 -19.96
CA LYS A 3 3.96 18.99 -19.53
C LYS A 3 3.32 19.82 -18.41
N ARG A 4 2.38 19.27 -17.62
CA ARG A 4 1.72 20.09 -16.59
C ARG A 4 1.81 19.54 -15.15
N ILE A 5 2.53 18.46 -14.90
CA ILE A 5 2.64 17.89 -13.55
C ILE A 5 3.91 18.35 -12.81
N ILE A 6 4.88 18.93 -13.49
CA ILE A 6 6.16 19.33 -12.89
C ILE A 6 6.09 20.69 -12.17
N SER A 7 5.03 21.46 -12.40
CA SER A 7 4.97 22.84 -11.86
C SER A 7 4.36 22.97 -10.48
N ILE A 8 3.73 21.92 -9.94
CA ILE A 8 3.07 22.00 -8.63
C ILE A 8 3.98 21.55 -7.48
N VAL A 9 4.96 20.72 -7.77
CA VAL A 9 5.92 20.23 -6.77
C VAL A 9 6.98 21.29 -6.41
N SER A 10 7.23 22.24 -7.30
CA SER A 10 8.25 23.27 -7.08
C SER A 10 7.77 24.43 -6.20
N VAL A 11 6.49 24.63 -6.04
CA VAL A 11 5.92 25.74 -5.24
C VAL A 11 5.75 25.36 -3.77
N LEU A 12 5.65 24.06 -3.45
CA LEU A 12 5.46 23.58 -2.09
C LEU A 12 6.77 23.48 -1.29
N MET A 13 7.93 23.58 -1.95
CA MET A 13 9.23 23.43 -1.31
C MET A 13 9.83 24.75 -0.80
N VAL A 14 9.24 25.89 -1.15
CA VAL A 14 9.75 27.20 -0.76
C VAL A 14 9.10 27.72 0.53
N LEU A 15 8.04 27.09 1.04
CA LEU A 15 7.31 27.59 2.20
C LEU A 15 7.70 26.94 3.54
N MET A 16 8.71 26.08 3.58
CA MET A 16 9.10 25.34 4.79
C MET A 16 10.43 25.77 5.43
N LEU A 17 10.93 26.94 5.11
CA LEU A 17 12.24 27.40 5.60
C LEU A 17 12.19 28.62 6.54
N ILE A 18 11.08 28.86 7.23
CA ILE A 18 11.07 29.87 8.28
C ILE A 18 10.36 29.35 9.53
N ILE A 19 11.06 28.55 10.33
CA ILE A 19 10.85 28.53 11.78
C ILE A 19 12.19 28.22 12.43
N THR A 20 12.99 29.25 12.59
CA THR A 20 14.05 29.29 13.57
C THR A 20 13.41 29.78 14.86
N GLY A 21 13.28 28.90 15.82
CA GLY A 21 12.81 29.25 17.16
C GLY A 21 13.65 28.54 18.18
N CYS A 22 14.66 29.23 18.68
CA CYS A 22 15.38 28.88 19.89
C CYS A 22 14.43 28.86 21.09
N ALA A 23 14.51 27.83 21.91
CA ALA A 23 14.21 27.97 23.32
C ALA A 23 15.11 27.02 24.13
N THR A 24 16.04 27.62 24.80
CA THR A 24 16.78 27.09 25.95
C THR A 24 15.87 27.02 27.15
N GLY A 25 16.04 26.00 27.99
CA GLY A 25 15.44 25.93 29.34
C GLY A 25 15.38 24.51 29.85
N SER A 26 16.42 24.05 30.42
CA SER A 26 16.75 23.60 31.80
C SER A 26 15.65 22.80 32.54
N ALA A 27 16.02 21.52 32.74
CA ALA A 27 16.04 20.66 33.94
C ALA A 27 14.91 20.79 34.97
N ASP A 28 14.31 19.67 35.31
CA ASP A 28 14.40 18.83 36.50
C ASP A 28 13.14 17.93 36.58
N ASN A 29 13.33 16.67 36.47
CA ASN A 29 13.38 15.58 37.43
C ASN A 29 12.10 15.29 38.26
N ILE A 30 11.86 13.96 38.38
CA ILE A 30 11.00 13.20 39.30
C ILE A 30 9.62 12.85 38.72
N GLY A 31 9.44 11.62 38.22
CA GLY A 31 9.29 10.44 39.05
C GLY A 31 7.91 9.84 38.86
N SER A 32 7.88 8.61 38.47
CA SER A 32 6.94 7.56 38.90
C SER A 32 5.60 7.41 38.18
N ASN A 33 5.62 6.37 37.37
CA ASN A 33 4.61 5.32 37.26
C ASN A 33 3.22 5.65 36.76
N THR A 34 2.94 4.98 35.69
CA THR A 34 1.92 3.94 35.53
C THR A 34 1.02 4.16 34.32
N SER A 35 1.00 3.11 33.56
CA SER A 35 -0.01 2.69 32.58
C SER A 35 0.14 3.20 31.18
N GLU A 36 0.86 2.41 30.46
CA GLU A 36 0.61 1.91 29.13
C GLU A 36 -0.76 2.29 28.58
N VAL A 37 -0.76 3.25 27.71
CA VAL A 37 -1.62 3.19 26.53
C VAL A 37 -0.66 3.10 25.36
N THR A 38 -0.52 1.89 24.86
CA THR A 38 0.17 1.63 23.61
C THR A 38 -0.68 2.22 22.50
N GLU A 39 -0.53 3.51 22.31
CA GLU A 39 -0.91 4.13 21.06
C GLU A 39 0.20 3.79 20.08
N SER A 40 -0.08 2.81 19.25
CA SER A 40 0.76 2.41 18.14
C SER A 40 0.80 3.58 17.16
N THR A 41 1.62 4.56 17.46
CA THR A 41 2.04 5.55 16.50
C THR A 41 2.94 4.78 15.54
N THR A 42 2.39 4.40 14.41
CA THR A 42 3.16 3.95 13.27
C THR A 42 4.02 5.13 12.86
N GLU A 43 5.21 5.22 13.43
CA GLU A 43 6.25 6.04 12.86
C GLU A 43 6.48 5.50 11.46
N ASN A 44 6.20 6.32 10.49
CA ASN A 44 6.55 6.14 9.11
C ASN A 44 8.08 6.19 9.03
N ASP A 45 8.71 5.11 9.46
CA ASP A 45 10.07 4.81 9.04
C ASP A 45 9.96 4.64 7.52
N GLY A 46 10.64 5.48 6.78
CA GLY A 46 10.57 5.51 5.32
C GLY A 46 10.97 4.17 4.73
N THR A 47 10.12 3.18 4.92
CA THR A 47 10.26 1.86 4.35
C THR A 47 10.14 2.03 2.85
N VAL A 48 11.27 2.04 2.20
CA VAL A 48 11.33 2.00 0.74
C VAL A 48 10.85 0.61 0.33
N ILE A 49 9.63 0.56 -0.20
CA ILE A 49 9.11 -0.67 -0.77
C ILE A 49 9.75 -0.91 -2.13
N ASP A 50 10.26 -2.11 -2.34
CA ASP A 50 10.98 -2.48 -3.56
C ASP A 50 10.00 -2.84 -4.68
N GLU A 51 10.20 -2.26 -5.87
CA GLU A 51 9.35 -2.54 -7.04
C GLU A 51 9.39 -4.01 -7.45
N ASP A 52 10.52 -4.67 -7.30
CA ASP A 52 10.71 -6.08 -7.65
C ASP A 52 10.39 -7.04 -6.48
N GLY A 53 9.96 -6.53 -5.34
CA GLY A 53 9.63 -7.31 -4.17
C GLY A 53 8.34 -8.12 -4.32
N THR A 54 8.18 -9.11 -3.44
CA THR A 54 6.99 -9.95 -3.34
C THR A 54 6.20 -9.57 -2.11
N TYR A 55 4.96 -9.17 -2.30
CA TYR A 55 4.10 -8.65 -1.23
C TYR A 55 2.71 -9.25 -1.31
N ASP A 56 2.14 -9.60 -0.18
CA ASP A 56 0.76 -10.09 -0.07
C ASP A 56 0.01 -9.56 1.16
N SER A 57 0.69 -8.86 2.07
CA SER A 57 0.02 -8.23 3.20
C SER A 57 -0.76 -7.00 2.74
N LYS A 58 -1.85 -6.70 3.43
CA LYS A 58 -2.69 -5.53 3.13
C LYS A 58 -1.88 -4.23 3.13
N ASP A 59 -1.01 -4.05 4.10
CA ASP A 59 -0.28 -2.79 4.28
C ASP A 59 0.82 -2.64 3.21
N ASP A 60 1.56 -3.69 2.90
CA ASP A 60 2.59 -3.67 1.88
C ASP A 60 1.99 -3.50 0.48
N VAL A 61 0.90 -4.20 0.18
CA VAL A 61 0.21 -4.07 -1.11
C VAL A 61 -0.37 -2.67 -1.28
N ALA A 62 -0.97 -2.10 -0.24
CA ALA A 62 -1.47 -0.73 -0.28
C ALA A 62 -0.35 0.28 -0.49
N LEU A 63 0.76 0.14 0.22
CA LEU A 63 1.94 0.99 0.06
C LEU A 63 2.55 0.85 -1.34
N TYR A 64 2.61 -0.36 -1.86
CA TYR A 64 3.11 -0.62 -3.22
C TYR A 64 2.25 0.07 -4.28
N ILE A 65 0.92 -0.05 -4.19
CA ILE A 65 -0.01 0.60 -5.12
C ILE A 65 0.10 2.12 -5.02
N GLU A 66 0.22 2.66 -3.81
CA GLU A 66 0.40 4.11 -3.60
C GLU A 66 1.71 4.61 -4.22
N THR A 67 2.76 3.81 -4.11
CA THR A 67 4.10 4.16 -4.60
C THR A 67 4.23 4.02 -6.11
N TYR A 68 3.74 2.93 -6.68
CA TYR A 68 3.96 2.54 -8.08
C TYR A 68 2.71 2.62 -8.97
N GLY A 69 1.52 2.70 -8.40
CA GLY A 69 0.26 2.84 -9.13
C GLY A 69 -0.30 1.55 -9.74
N HIS A 70 0.24 0.40 -9.40
CA HIS A 70 -0.21 -0.93 -9.85
C HIS A 70 0.07 -1.98 -8.78
N LEU A 71 -0.49 -3.19 -8.95
CA LEU A 71 -0.22 -4.32 -8.06
C LEU A 71 1.24 -4.80 -8.19
N PRO A 72 1.81 -5.38 -7.11
CA PRO A 72 3.10 -6.07 -7.17
C PRO A 72 3.15 -7.14 -8.25
N SER A 73 4.34 -7.42 -8.78
CA SER A 73 4.55 -8.38 -9.87
C SER A 73 4.23 -9.83 -9.52
N ASN A 74 4.08 -10.14 -8.23
CA ASN A 74 3.64 -11.45 -7.77
C ASN A 74 2.12 -11.67 -7.86
N TYR A 75 1.36 -10.71 -8.36
CA TYR A 75 -0.06 -10.89 -8.64
C TYR A 75 -0.31 -11.27 -10.08
N ILE A 76 -1.21 -12.24 -10.28
CA ILE A 76 -1.75 -12.63 -11.56
C ILE A 76 -3.28 -12.63 -11.51
N THR A 77 -3.93 -12.41 -12.62
CA THR A 77 -5.39 -12.44 -12.70
C THR A 77 -5.93 -13.86 -12.62
N LYS A 78 -7.21 -14.01 -12.25
CA LYS A 78 -7.90 -15.30 -12.28
C LYS A 78 -7.82 -15.95 -13.65
N LYS A 79 -7.94 -15.15 -14.71
CA LYS A 79 -7.85 -15.63 -16.10
C LYS A 79 -6.47 -16.21 -16.42
N GLU A 80 -5.41 -15.55 -15.99
CA GLU A 80 -4.04 -16.05 -16.16
C GLU A 80 -3.81 -17.33 -15.37
N ALA A 81 -4.27 -17.39 -14.12
CA ALA A 81 -4.18 -18.58 -13.29
C ALA A 81 -4.95 -19.76 -13.91
N GLN A 82 -6.16 -19.54 -14.40
CA GLN A 82 -6.97 -20.56 -15.09
C GLN A 82 -6.29 -21.06 -16.36
N ALA A 83 -5.59 -20.21 -17.08
CA ALA A 83 -4.80 -20.61 -18.25
C ALA A 83 -3.65 -21.56 -17.88
N LEU A 84 -3.19 -21.53 -16.62
CA LEU A 84 -2.19 -22.47 -16.08
C LEU A 84 -2.80 -23.76 -15.51
N GLY A 85 -4.14 -23.88 -15.52
CA GLY A 85 -4.86 -25.04 -15.02
C GLY A 85 -5.44 -24.89 -13.60
N TRP A 86 -5.30 -23.70 -12.98
CA TRP A 86 -5.87 -23.43 -11.67
C TRP A 86 -7.41 -23.37 -11.72
N GLU A 87 -8.08 -24.06 -10.81
CA GLU A 87 -9.53 -24.10 -10.69
C GLU A 87 -10.04 -23.65 -9.31
N GLY A 88 -9.17 -23.09 -8.50
CA GLY A 88 -9.42 -22.66 -7.11
C GLY A 88 -8.44 -23.30 -6.14
N GLY A 89 -8.45 -22.85 -4.89
CA GLY A 89 -7.52 -23.29 -3.86
C GLY A 89 -6.11 -22.72 -4.03
N SER A 90 -5.10 -23.45 -3.56
CA SER A 90 -3.72 -22.98 -3.62
C SER A 90 -3.21 -22.76 -5.04
N LEU A 91 -2.55 -21.64 -5.24
CA LEU A 91 -1.94 -21.29 -6.51
C LEU A 91 -0.53 -21.90 -6.68
N GLU A 92 0.08 -22.37 -5.59
CA GLU A 92 1.45 -22.89 -5.57
C GLU A 92 1.76 -23.97 -6.61
N PRO A 93 0.87 -24.97 -6.85
CA PRO A 93 1.12 -26.00 -7.86
C PRO A 93 1.17 -25.46 -9.30
N TYR A 94 0.58 -24.31 -9.56
CA TYR A 94 0.40 -23.74 -10.90
C TYR A 94 1.31 -22.54 -11.15
N ALA A 95 1.42 -21.68 -10.16
CA ALA A 95 2.23 -20.46 -10.22
C ALA A 95 2.87 -20.19 -8.84
N PRO A 96 3.98 -20.86 -8.51
CA PRO A 96 4.66 -20.69 -7.23
C PRO A 96 5.03 -19.23 -6.96
N GLY A 97 4.80 -18.76 -5.74
CA GLY A 97 5.11 -17.41 -5.34
C GLY A 97 4.17 -16.33 -5.92
N LYS A 98 3.02 -16.72 -6.44
CA LYS A 98 2.01 -15.80 -6.97
C LYS A 98 0.75 -15.74 -6.11
N CYS A 99 0.05 -14.63 -6.23
CA CYS A 99 -1.26 -14.38 -5.63
C CYS A 99 -2.26 -14.01 -6.72
N ILE A 100 -3.55 -14.16 -6.44
CA ILE A 100 -4.62 -13.73 -7.34
C ILE A 100 -4.91 -12.24 -7.14
N GLY A 101 -4.93 -11.48 -8.21
CA GLY A 101 -5.29 -10.07 -8.17
C GLY A 101 -5.25 -9.40 -9.55
N GLY A 102 -5.82 -8.20 -9.62
CA GLY A 102 -5.88 -7.41 -10.84
C GLY A 102 -7.11 -7.70 -11.73
N THR A 103 -8.00 -8.57 -11.29
CA THR A 103 -9.27 -8.80 -11.99
C THR A 103 -10.21 -7.62 -11.75
N HIS A 104 -10.91 -7.19 -12.80
CA HIS A 104 -11.91 -6.13 -12.70
C HIS A 104 -13.02 -6.50 -11.72
N PHE A 105 -13.33 -5.59 -10.82
CA PHE A 105 -14.43 -5.71 -9.87
C PHE A 105 -15.57 -4.80 -10.31
N GLY A 106 -16.72 -5.38 -10.62
CA GLY A 106 -17.85 -4.67 -11.25
C GLY A 106 -18.66 -3.77 -10.32
N ASN A 107 -18.46 -3.82 -9.00
CA ASN A 107 -19.23 -3.04 -8.02
C ASN A 107 -20.76 -3.09 -8.22
N TYR A 108 -21.29 -4.25 -8.63
CA TYR A 108 -22.71 -4.42 -8.99
C TYR A 108 -23.68 -4.15 -7.82
N GLU A 109 -23.22 -4.32 -6.59
CA GLU A 109 -24.02 -4.04 -5.39
C GLU A 109 -23.97 -2.56 -4.98
N GLY A 110 -23.13 -1.75 -5.63
CA GLY A 110 -23.02 -0.32 -5.36
C GLY A 110 -22.48 0.04 -3.99
N LEU A 111 -21.74 -0.87 -3.34
CA LEU A 111 -21.19 -0.65 -2.00
C LEU A 111 -19.99 0.29 -1.98
N LEU A 112 -19.31 0.43 -3.11
CA LEU A 112 -18.18 1.33 -3.27
C LEU A 112 -18.61 2.61 -3.99
N PRO A 113 -18.00 3.77 -3.67
CA PRO A 113 -18.33 5.04 -4.30
C PRO A 113 -18.11 5.00 -5.82
N GLU A 114 -19.10 5.36 -6.60
CA GLU A 114 -18.99 5.46 -8.06
C GLU A 114 -18.59 6.87 -8.48
N ALA A 115 -17.79 6.96 -9.54
CA ALA A 115 -17.44 8.20 -10.20
C ALA A 115 -17.05 7.93 -11.66
N ASP A 116 -17.23 8.91 -12.51
CA ASP A 116 -16.89 8.81 -13.93
C ASP A 116 -15.41 8.44 -14.12
N GLY A 117 -15.17 7.36 -14.86
CA GLY A 117 -13.83 6.84 -15.13
C GLY A 117 -13.18 6.09 -13.97
N ARG A 118 -13.90 5.86 -12.87
CA ARG A 118 -13.41 5.05 -11.76
C ARG A 118 -13.63 3.57 -12.07
N GLU A 119 -12.57 2.81 -11.96
CA GLU A 119 -12.59 1.36 -12.09
C GLU A 119 -12.05 0.74 -10.81
N TYR A 120 -12.59 -0.40 -10.45
CA TYR A 120 -12.14 -1.19 -9.32
C TYR A 120 -11.54 -2.49 -9.78
N THR A 121 -10.49 -2.91 -9.12
CA THR A 121 -9.89 -4.24 -9.26
C THR A 121 -9.81 -4.90 -7.90
N GLU A 122 -9.90 -6.20 -7.87
CA GLU A 122 -9.75 -6.99 -6.66
C GLU A 122 -8.35 -7.59 -6.55
N CYS A 123 -7.91 -7.85 -5.35
CA CYS A 123 -6.73 -8.67 -5.07
C CYS A 123 -6.91 -9.42 -3.76
N ASP A 124 -6.40 -10.64 -3.72
CA ASP A 124 -6.33 -11.42 -2.49
C ASP A 124 -5.14 -10.96 -1.65
N ILE A 125 -5.31 -10.92 -0.36
CA ILE A 125 -4.23 -10.59 0.60
C ILE A 125 -4.01 -11.76 1.55
N ASN A 126 -2.76 -11.90 2.03
CA ASN A 126 -2.34 -12.96 2.94
C ASN A 126 -2.56 -14.39 2.39
N THR A 127 -2.49 -14.54 1.08
CA THR A 127 -2.73 -15.82 0.38
C THR A 127 -1.47 -16.45 -0.20
N LEU A 128 -0.32 -15.81 -0.09
CA LEU A 128 0.94 -16.33 -0.62
C LEU A 128 1.26 -17.70 0.00
N GLY A 129 1.37 -18.73 -0.85
CA GLY A 129 1.60 -20.11 -0.42
C GLY A 129 0.40 -20.78 0.27
N LYS A 130 -0.79 -20.17 0.22
CA LYS A 130 -2.03 -20.67 0.84
C LYS A 130 -3.15 -20.80 -0.18
N ASP A 131 -4.27 -21.30 0.29
CA ASP A 131 -5.50 -21.30 -0.51
C ASP A 131 -6.05 -19.88 -0.66
N SER A 132 -6.45 -19.53 -1.86
CA SER A 132 -7.06 -18.25 -2.20
C SER A 132 -8.59 -18.32 -2.20
#